data_0dd82532299e3b33d70227a5a18d8cfd
#
_entry.id   0dd82532299e3b33d70227a5a18d8cfd
#
_cell.length_a   1.000
_cell.length_b   1.000
_cell.length_c   1.000
_cell.angle_alpha   90.00
_cell.angle_beta   90.00
_cell.angle_gamma   90.00
#
_symmetry.space_group_name_H-M   'P 1'
#
loop_
_entity.id
_entity.type
_entity.pdbx_description
1 polymer ?
#
loop_
_entity_poly.entity_id
_entity_poly.type
_entity_poly.pdbx_seq_one_letter_code
_entity_poly.pdbx_strand_id
1 'polypeptide(L)'
;MTLFHELRRLSAYVLAPVALSAALLSACGGSTSQVEPFKPLRLVALGDENSVIVNDGSNDGFRYTINDRRGTTTGKCLLLPIFAQSMANYYGMAFAECNPTGATPKAFVRAMVGARIDDPVSGLAAQIAGISGLGATDMVSVMIGANDIIALYEQVRNGSLSRAAALTEAGARGRRLANMISGLLATGARAIVVTVPDLQYSPYAKAQGLVFAGAGTLLSDIGYALNGNMRTNVEPNDGRHWGLVLADDIVAAMARLPTAFLTSPASVDIAACTTASAIDCRLTDDSLTSTLVTGASTNTHLWADDRHLGPDAHGRIGQQVLSRAINNPL
;
A
#
# COMPACT_ATOMS: atom_id res chain seq x y z
N MET A 1 -20.11 -64.67 44.29
CA MET A 1 -18.78 -64.40 43.70
C MET A 1 -18.85 -64.02 42.22
N THR A 2 -20.00 -63.88 41.64
CA THR A 2 -20.25 -63.63 40.22
C THR A 2 -20.51 -62.11 39.87
N LEU A 3 -20.91 -61.31 40.84
CA LEU A 3 -21.28 -59.91 40.59
C LEU A 3 -20.07 -58.95 40.38
N PHE A 4 -18.92 -59.30 40.99
CA PHE A 4 -17.69 -58.50 40.88
C PHE A 4 -16.94 -58.66 39.52
N HIS A 5 -17.24 -59.75 38.81
CA HIS A 5 -16.58 -59.99 37.53
C HIS A 5 -17.24 -59.24 36.40
N GLU A 6 -18.53 -58.98 36.41
CA GLU A 6 -19.33 -58.28 35.46
C GLU A 6 -19.05 -56.73 35.50
N LEU A 7 -18.91 -56.18 36.71
CA LEU A 7 -18.59 -54.77 36.91
C LEU A 7 -17.19 -54.38 36.38
N ARG A 8 -16.20 -55.26 36.42
CA ARG A 8 -14.89 -55.04 35.86
C ARG A 8 -14.87 -55.07 34.34
N ARG A 9 -15.72 -55.87 33.70
CA ARG A 9 -15.81 -55.91 32.22
C ARG A 9 -16.54 -54.71 31.68
N LEU A 10 -17.59 -54.19 32.31
CA LEU A 10 -18.29 -52.97 31.91
C LEU A 10 -17.42 -51.73 32.06
N SER A 11 -16.59 -51.62 33.07
CA SER A 11 -15.64 -50.50 33.22
C SER A 11 -14.57 -50.47 32.12
N ALA A 12 -14.12 -51.63 31.63
CA ALA A 12 -13.11 -51.69 30.55
C ALA A 12 -13.67 -51.30 29.20
N TYR A 13 -14.95 -51.55 28.93
CA TYR A 13 -15.59 -51.18 27.65
C TYR A 13 -15.99 -49.69 27.56
N VAL A 14 -16.19 -49.00 28.68
CA VAL A 14 -16.55 -47.60 28.72
C VAL A 14 -15.30 -46.70 28.73
N LEU A 15 -14.22 -47.13 29.37
CA LEU A 15 -12.97 -46.37 29.44
C LEU A 15 -12.15 -46.35 28.13
N ALA A 16 -12.24 -47.44 27.35
CA ALA A 16 -11.51 -47.52 26.07
C ALA A 16 -11.97 -46.50 25.01
N PRO A 17 -13.27 -46.29 24.75
CA PRO A 17 -13.71 -45.28 23.77
C PRO A 17 -13.49 -43.84 24.27
N VAL A 18 -13.52 -43.57 25.58
CA VAL A 18 -13.25 -42.25 26.14
C VAL A 18 -11.77 -41.88 26.00
N ALA A 19 -10.86 -42.82 26.22
CA ALA A 19 -9.43 -42.60 26.03
C ALA A 19 -9.06 -42.42 24.55
N LEU A 20 -9.74 -43.11 23.63
CA LEU A 20 -9.53 -42.96 22.20
C LEU A 20 -10.07 -41.60 21.68
N SER A 21 -11.20 -41.12 22.21
CA SER A 21 -11.76 -39.81 21.89
C SER A 21 -10.87 -38.66 22.40
N ALA A 22 -10.29 -38.82 23.59
CA ALA A 22 -9.35 -37.83 24.13
C ALA A 22 -8.04 -37.77 23.34
N ALA A 23 -7.55 -38.88 22.81
CA ALA A 23 -6.35 -38.92 21.96
C ALA A 23 -6.61 -38.32 20.58
N LEU A 24 -7.82 -38.44 20.03
CA LEU A 24 -8.19 -37.80 18.76
C LEU A 24 -8.40 -36.27 18.89
N LEU A 25 -8.84 -35.79 20.06
CA LEU A 25 -8.98 -34.36 20.33
C LEU A 25 -7.62 -33.66 20.55
N SER A 26 -6.62 -34.37 21.05
CA SER A 26 -5.27 -33.84 21.18
C SER A 26 -4.50 -33.80 19.82
N ALA A 27 -4.91 -34.60 18.84
CA ALA A 27 -4.34 -34.59 17.50
C ALA A 27 -4.84 -33.39 16.63
N CYS A 28 -5.98 -32.76 16.99
CA CYS A 28 -6.48 -31.52 16.41
C CYS A 28 -5.99 -30.27 17.15
N GLY A 29 -5.14 -30.39 18.15
CA GLY A 29 -4.50 -29.30 18.87
C GLY A 29 -3.44 -28.63 18.03
N GLY A 30 -3.84 -27.53 17.42
CA GLY A 30 -3.02 -26.43 16.97
C GLY A 30 -1.67 -26.78 16.37
N SER A 31 -1.57 -26.91 15.07
CA SER A 31 -0.31 -26.60 14.42
C SER A 31 -0.04 -25.11 14.67
N THR A 32 0.69 -24.81 15.74
CA THR A 32 1.45 -23.57 15.76
C THR A 32 2.26 -23.60 14.48
N SER A 33 2.00 -22.66 13.59
CA SER A 33 2.80 -22.50 12.37
C SER A 33 4.26 -22.56 12.79
N GLN A 34 4.97 -23.63 12.42
CA GLN A 34 6.41 -23.78 12.70
C GLN A 34 7.25 -22.87 11.79
N VAL A 35 6.60 -22.08 10.97
CA VAL A 35 7.25 -21.08 10.13
C VAL A 35 7.41 -19.82 10.97
N GLU A 36 8.63 -19.50 11.33
CA GLU A 36 8.91 -18.20 11.98
C GLU A 36 8.47 -17.05 11.07
N PRO A 37 7.81 -16.02 11.64
CA PRO A 37 7.44 -14.84 10.88
C PRO A 37 8.69 -14.20 10.25
N PHE A 38 8.59 -13.80 9.01
CA PHE A 38 9.69 -13.11 8.32
C PHE A 38 10.03 -11.81 9.03
N LYS A 39 11.32 -11.61 9.30
CA LYS A 39 11.85 -10.38 9.89
C LYS A 39 12.85 -9.76 8.91
N PRO A 40 12.43 -8.76 8.13
CA PRO A 40 13.34 -8.11 7.20
C PRO A 40 14.48 -7.41 7.93
N LEU A 41 15.66 -7.39 7.32
CA LEU A 41 16.80 -6.61 7.78
C LEU A 41 16.87 -5.25 7.10
N ARG A 42 16.26 -5.12 5.92
CA ARG A 42 16.15 -3.88 5.15
C ARG A 42 14.78 -3.78 4.49
N LEU A 43 14.26 -2.55 4.40
CA LEU A 43 13.04 -2.21 3.69
C LEU A 43 13.35 -1.21 2.58
N VAL A 44 12.77 -1.41 1.38
CA VAL A 44 12.90 -0.48 0.27
C VAL A 44 11.52 -0.12 -0.27
N ALA A 45 11.20 1.18 -0.32
CA ALA A 45 9.97 1.69 -0.92
C ALA A 45 10.24 2.08 -2.38
N LEU A 46 9.52 1.44 -3.30
CA LEU A 46 9.54 1.66 -4.74
C LEU A 46 8.22 2.24 -5.21
N GLY A 47 8.24 3.00 -6.28
CA GLY A 47 7.02 3.46 -6.91
C GLY A 47 7.03 4.91 -7.36
N ASP A 48 5.86 5.52 -7.29
CA ASP A 48 5.60 6.92 -7.60
C ASP A 48 5.46 7.77 -6.31
N GLU A 49 4.88 8.96 -6.43
CA GLU A 49 4.74 9.95 -5.36
C GLU A 49 4.12 9.39 -4.07
N ASN A 50 3.22 8.39 -4.17
CA ASN A 50 2.57 7.79 -3.00
C ASN A 50 3.54 7.05 -2.08
N SER A 51 4.74 6.73 -2.57
CA SER A 51 5.81 6.05 -1.84
C SER A 51 6.98 6.97 -1.50
N VAL A 52 6.96 8.25 -1.92
CA VAL A 52 8.08 9.18 -1.74
C VAL A 52 8.06 9.83 -0.36
N ILE A 53 9.23 9.85 0.27
CA ILE A 53 9.61 10.80 1.32
C ILE A 53 10.73 11.63 0.73
N VAL A 54 10.54 12.95 0.64
CA VAL A 54 11.53 13.84 0.02
C VAL A 54 12.74 13.97 0.92
N ASN A 55 13.91 13.71 0.37
CA ASN A 55 15.17 13.96 1.06
C ASN A 55 15.58 15.43 0.85
N ASP A 56 15.25 16.28 1.82
CA ASP A 56 15.62 17.69 1.84
C ASP A 56 16.87 17.98 2.71
N GLY A 57 17.53 16.92 3.20
CA GLY A 57 18.71 17.01 4.07
C GLY A 57 18.37 17.27 5.54
N SER A 58 17.11 17.45 5.89
CA SER A 58 16.67 17.70 7.29
C SER A 58 16.50 16.42 8.10
N ASN A 59 16.48 15.25 7.47
CA ASN A 59 16.05 13.96 8.05
C ASN A 59 14.61 13.99 8.58
N ASP A 60 13.81 14.97 8.16
CA ASP A 60 12.41 15.21 8.55
C ASP A 60 11.56 15.55 7.31
N GLY A 61 11.73 14.73 6.26
CA GLY A 61 11.26 14.97 4.90
C GLY A 61 9.74 15.03 4.74
N PHE A 62 9.30 15.73 3.70
CA PHE A 62 7.91 15.85 3.30
C PHE A 62 7.44 14.65 2.47
N ARG A 63 6.12 14.42 2.46
CA ARG A 63 5.46 13.37 1.68
C ARG A 63 4.34 13.96 0.83
N TYR A 64 3.94 13.25 -0.20
CA TYR A 64 2.82 13.64 -1.08
C TYR A 64 1.48 13.28 -0.42
N THR A 65 1.18 13.95 0.69
CA THR A 65 -0.04 13.86 1.49
C THR A 65 -0.16 15.12 2.36
N ILE A 66 -1.12 15.18 3.29
CA ILE A 66 -1.12 16.24 4.29
C ILE A 66 0.07 16.03 5.24
N ASN A 67 0.97 16.99 5.32
CA ASN A 67 2.09 16.98 6.23
C ASN A 67 1.72 17.70 7.55
N ASP A 68 1.89 17.02 8.68
CA ASP A 68 1.73 17.66 9.98
C ASP A 68 3.07 18.30 10.39
N ARG A 69 3.10 19.62 10.41
CA ARG A 69 4.30 20.41 10.73
C ARG A 69 4.15 21.19 12.04
N ARG A 70 3.16 20.82 12.85
CA ARG A 70 2.90 21.48 14.15
C ARG A 70 4.00 21.15 15.15
N GLY A 71 4.30 22.15 15.99
CA GLY A 71 5.31 22.03 17.04
C GLY A 71 6.74 22.30 16.58
N THR A 72 7.59 22.60 17.54
CA THR A 72 9.00 22.96 17.35
C THR A 72 9.94 21.77 17.34
N THR A 73 9.44 20.58 17.68
CA THR A 73 10.24 19.35 17.78
C THR A 73 10.53 18.74 16.43
N THR A 74 11.67 18.06 16.31
CA THR A 74 12.00 17.18 15.18
C THR A 74 11.07 15.97 15.13
N GLY A 75 10.93 15.34 13.97
CA GLY A 75 10.13 14.13 13.82
C GLY A 75 8.75 14.35 13.26
N LYS A 76 8.51 15.48 12.64
CA LYS A 76 7.25 15.82 11.95
C LYS A 76 6.95 14.83 10.82
N CYS A 77 7.96 14.27 10.18
CA CYS A 77 7.81 13.23 9.16
C CYS A 77 7.28 11.89 9.71
N LEU A 78 7.31 11.68 11.02
CA LEU A 78 6.71 10.49 11.66
C LEU A 78 5.21 10.65 11.92
N LEU A 79 4.71 11.89 11.87
CA LEU A 79 3.30 12.19 12.03
C LEU A 79 2.58 11.92 10.70
N LEU A 80 1.36 11.36 10.74
CA LEU A 80 0.57 11.03 9.55
C LEU A 80 1.36 10.20 8.52
N PRO A 81 1.84 9.00 8.87
CA PRO A 81 2.72 8.21 8.01
C PRO A 81 2.02 7.77 6.72
N ILE A 82 2.76 7.74 5.62
CA ILE A 82 2.33 7.04 4.41
C ILE A 82 2.42 5.52 4.63
N PHE A 83 1.77 4.73 3.77
CA PHE A 83 1.65 3.28 3.93
C PHE A 83 3.02 2.57 4.06
N ALA A 84 4.04 3.02 3.33
CA ALA A 84 5.40 2.47 3.42
C ALA A 84 6.05 2.73 4.78
N GLN A 85 5.81 3.91 5.38
CA GLN A 85 6.28 4.23 6.73
C GLN A 85 5.59 3.37 7.80
N SER A 86 4.31 3.04 7.63
CA SER A 86 3.59 2.14 8.55
C SER A 86 4.30 0.79 8.67
N MET A 87 4.78 0.24 7.53
CA MET A 87 5.53 -1.01 7.51
C MET A 87 6.91 -0.87 8.18
N ALA A 88 7.65 0.20 7.87
CA ALA A 88 8.95 0.45 8.49
C ALA A 88 8.84 0.62 10.02
N ASN A 89 7.85 1.36 10.47
CA ASN A 89 7.59 1.60 11.89
C ASN A 89 7.31 0.29 12.65
N TYR A 90 6.53 -0.62 12.06
CA TYR A 90 6.27 -1.92 12.67
C TYR A 90 7.54 -2.75 12.91
N TYR A 91 8.48 -2.72 11.97
CA TYR A 91 9.75 -3.42 12.09
C TYR A 91 10.82 -2.62 12.84
N GLY A 92 10.50 -1.45 13.38
CA GLY A 92 11.45 -0.58 14.09
C GLY A 92 12.54 -0.02 13.18
N MET A 93 12.22 0.21 11.90
CA MET A 93 13.15 0.72 10.89
C MET A 93 12.93 2.21 10.64
N ALA A 94 14.00 2.99 10.63
CA ALA A 94 13.96 4.37 10.20
C ALA A 94 14.28 4.48 8.72
N PHE A 95 13.50 5.29 7.99
CA PHE A 95 13.86 5.75 6.65
C PHE A 95 14.99 6.79 6.74
N ALA A 96 15.95 6.74 5.82
CA ALA A 96 17.00 7.73 5.77
C ALA A 96 16.45 9.17 5.64
N GLU A 97 15.37 9.33 4.88
CA GLU A 97 14.68 10.58 4.59
C GLU A 97 13.77 11.07 5.76
N CYS A 98 13.50 10.18 6.72
CA CYS A 98 12.70 10.48 7.93
C CYS A 98 13.34 9.77 9.13
N ASN A 99 14.36 10.38 9.69
CA ASN A 99 15.21 9.81 10.74
C ASN A 99 15.58 10.86 11.82
N PRO A 100 14.59 11.41 12.51
CA PRO A 100 14.84 12.47 13.50
C PRO A 100 15.64 11.99 14.71
N THR A 101 15.70 10.69 14.96
CA THR A 101 16.45 10.12 16.09
C THR A 101 17.92 9.83 15.77
N GLY A 102 18.34 9.96 14.50
CA GLY A 102 19.70 9.65 14.07
C GLY A 102 20.05 8.15 14.14
N ALA A 103 19.04 7.26 14.19
CA ALA A 103 19.27 5.82 14.14
C ALA A 103 19.93 5.41 12.82
N THR A 104 20.64 4.28 12.79
CA THR A 104 21.14 3.72 11.53
C THR A 104 19.97 3.38 10.62
N PRO A 105 19.83 4.00 9.44
CA PRO A 105 18.71 3.74 8.54
C PRO A 105 18.70 2.29 8.06
N LYS A 106 17.52 1.67 8.09
CA LYS A 106 17.26 0.34 7.54
C LYS A 106 16.11 0.35 6.53
N ALA A 107 15.47 1.47 6.35
CA ALA A 107 14.47 1.70 5.32
C ALA A 107 14.95 2.79 4.36
N PHE A 108 14.68 2.63 3.06
CA PHE A 108 15.18 3.49 1.99
C PHE A 108 14.08 3.76 0.97
N VAL A 109 13.99 5.02 0.53
CA VAL A 109 13.13 5.39 -0.60
C VAL A 109 13.93 5.28 -1.89
N ARG A 110 13.37 4.57 -2.85
CA ARG A 110 13.80 4.54 -4.25
C ARG A 110 12.68 4.98 -5.20
N ALA A 111 11.46 5.15 -4.65
CA ALA A 111 10.36 5.76 -5.36
C ALA A 111 10.72 7.15 -5.86
N MET A 112 10.22 7.52 -7.03
CA MET A 112 10.55 8.78 -7.70
C MET A 112 9.29 9.53 -8.12
N VAL A 113 9.35 10.85 -7.99
CA VAL A 113 8.29 11.75 -8.41
C VAL A 113 8.12 11.68 -9.93
N GLY A 114 6.87 11.58 -10.41
CA GLY A 114 6.55 11.45 -11.83
C GLY A 114 6.85 10.08 -12.43
N ALA A 115 7.28 9.11 -11.62
CA ALA A 115 7.65 7.79 -12.12
C ALA A 115 6.51 7.11 -12.86
N ARG A 116 6.83 6.53 -14.02
CA ARG A 116 5.99 5.61 -14.79
C ARG A 116 6.66 4.24 -14.85
N ILE A 117 5.87 3.23 -15.05
CA ILE A 117 6.36 1.82 -15.02
C ILE A 117 7.58 1.62 -15.90
N ASP A 118 7.53 2.08 -17.15
CA ASP A 118 8.56 1.85 -18.17
C ASP A 118 9.53 3.02 -18.37
N ASP A 119 9.51 4.04 -17.52
CA ASP A 119 10.43 5.18 -17.66
C ASP A 119 11.88 4.70 -17.45
N PRO A 120 12.79 4.98 -18.38
CA PRO A 120 14.17 4.49 -18.31
C PRO A 120 15.00 5.10 -17.18
N VAL A 121 14.57 6.23 -16.61
CA VAL A 121 15.31 6.98 -15.57
C VAL A 121 14.64 6.84 -14.22
N SER A 122 13.31 6.97 -14.17
CA SER A 122 12.53 6.99 -12.92
C SER A 122 11.65 5.76 -12.73
N GLY A 123 11.51 4.90 -13.75
CA GLY A 123 10.64 3.73 -13.72
C GLY A 123 11.14 2.62 -12.82
N LEU A 124 10.28 1.61 -12.63
CA LEU A 124 10.54 0.55 -11.65
C LEU A 124 11.86 -0.19 -11.89
N ALA A 125 12.22 -0.46 -13.14
CA ALA A 125 13.48 -1.13 -13.47
C ALA A 125 14.70 -0.30 -13.03
N ALA A 126 14.68 1.01 -13.25
CA ALA A 126 15.76 1.91 -12.81
C ALA A 126 15.84 1.98 -11.28
N GLN A 127 14.68 2.04 -10.60
CA GLN A 127 14.61 2.04 -9.14
C GLN A 127 15.19 0.74 -8.55
N ILE A 128 14.86 -0.42 -9.12
CA ILE A 128 15.39 -1.73 -8.71
C ILE A 128 16.90 -1.79 -8.94
N ALA A 129 17.38 -1.34 -10.10
CA ALA A 129 18.81 -1.31 -10.43
C ALA A 129 19.63 -0.44 -9.48
N GLY A 130 19.00 0.57 -8.86
CA GLY A 130 19.61 1.42 -7.83
C GLY A 130 19.78 0.75 -6.46
N ILE A 131 19.31 -0.52 -6.28
CA ILE A 131 19.42 -1.25 -5.02
C ILE A 131 20.57 -2.25 -5.12
N SER A 132 21.64 -2.03 -4.38
CA SER A 132 22.73 -3.00 -4.31
C SER A 132 22.35 -4.20 -3.42
N GLY A 133 22.63 -5.43 -3.90
CA GLY A 133 22.52 -6.64 -3.10
C GLY A 133 21.11 -6.92 -2.59
N LEU A 134 20.09 -6.81 -3.45
CA LEU A 134 18.74 -7.21 -3.11
C LEU A 134 18.67 -8.74 -2.93
N GLY A 135 18.04 -9.20 -1.83
CA GLY A 135 18.04 -10.61 -1.49
C GLY A 135 17.06 -11.02 -0.39
N ALA A 136 17.21 -12.24 0.11
CA ALA A 136 16.26 -12.94 0.98
C ALA A 136 15.95 -12.27 2.32
N THR A 137 16.74 -11.29 2.75
CA THR A 137 16.50 -10.54 3.98
C THR A 137 15.82 -9.19 3.74
N ASP A 138 15.50 -8.88 2.48
CA ASP A 138 14.90 -7.61 2.11
C ASP A 138 13.39 -7.72 1.97
N MET A 139 12.69 -6.68 2.40
CA MET A 139 11.29 -6.45 2.08
C MET A 139 11.16 -5.20 1.21
N VAL A 140 10.35 -5.31 0.18
CA VAL A 140 10.12 -4.22 -0.78
C VAL A 140 8.64 -3.88 -0.79
N SER A 141 8.29 -2.60 -0.74
CA SER A 141 6.93 -2.14 -1.09
C SER A 141 6.93 -1.54 -2.48
N VAL A 142 5.90 -1.85 -3.27
CA VAL A 142 5.75 -1.34 -4.64
C VAL A 142 4.36 -0.75 -4.83
N MET A 143 4.27 0.54 -5.17
CA MET A 143 3.06 1.20 -5.67
C MET A 143 3.46 2.15 -6.78
N ILE A 144 3.13 1.82 -8.03
CA ILE A 144 3.48 2.61 -9.23
C ILE A 144 2.41 2.43 -10.30
N GLY A 145 2.16 3.49 -11.07
CA GLY A 145 1.27 3.44 -12.22
C GLY A 145 0.24 4.56 -12.27
N ALA A 146 0.10 5.40 -11.25
CA ALA A 146 -0.81 6.53 -11.27
C ALA A 146 -0.48 7.49 -12.44
N ASN A 147 0.80 7.77 -12.65
CA ASN A 147 1.27 8.61 -13.75
C ASN A 147 1.10 7.93 -15.13
N ASP A 148 1.09 6.59 -15.19
CA ASP A 148 0.76 5.83 -16.40
C ASP A 148 -0.70 5.96 -16.78
N ILE A 149 -1.61 5.83 -15.80
CA ILE A 149 -3.05 5.97 -15.98
C ILE A 149 -3.38 7.37 -16.50
N ILE A 150 -2.84 8.41 -15.85
CA ILE A 150 -3.06 9.80 -16.25
C ILE A 150 -2.51 10.05 -17.66
N ALA A 151 -1.31 9.56 -17.98
CA ALA A 151 -0.72 9.76 -19.30
C ALA A 151 -1.55 9.10 -20.42
N LEU A 152 -2.08 7.90 -20.19
CA LEU A 152 -2.97 7.23 -21.16
C LEU A 152 -4.32 7.95 -21.29
N TYR A 153 -4.88 8.40 -20.17
CA TYR A 153 -6.08 9.22 -20.16
C TYR A 153 -5.89 10.49 -21.00
N GLU A 154 -4.79 11.22 -20.80
CA GLU A 154 -4.50 12.45 -21.55
C GLU A 154 -4.33 12.20 -23.06
N GLN A 155 -3.76 11.06 -23.46
CA GLN A 155 -3.66 10.68 -24.86
C GLN A 155 -5.04 10.39 -25.49
N VAL A 156 -5.96 9.81 -24.73
CA VAL A 156 -7.34 9.64 -25.22
C VAL A 156 -8.08 10.98 -25.28
N ARG A 157 -7.93 11.80 -24.25
CA ARG A 157 -8.58 13.11 -24.16
C ARG A 157 -8.17 14.04 -25.33
N ASN A 158 -6.91 14.03 -25.72
CA ASN A 158 -6.40 14.86 -26.82
C ASN A 158 -6.54 14.20 -28.21
N GLY A 159 -7.12 12.99 -28.29
CA GLY A 159 -7.37 12.28 -29.55
C GLY A 159 -6.15 11.58 -30.17
N SER A 160 -4.99 11.55 -29.49
CA SER A 160 -3.78 10.88 -30.00
C SER A 160 -3.83 9.36 -29.82
N LEU A 161 -4.74 8.85 -28.97
CA LEU A 161 -4.95 7.43 -28.73
C LEU A 161 -6.44 7.13 -28.64
N SER A 162 -6.89 6.00 -29.19
CA SER A 162 -8.27 5.55 -28.97
C SER A 162 -8.44 4.95 -27.56
N ARG A 163 -9.67 4.99 -27.00
CA ARG A 163 -9.98 4.32 -25.73
C ARG A 163 -9.56 2.85 -25.73
N ALA A 164 -9.89 2.10 -26.78
CA ALA A 164 -9.55 0.68 -26.87
C ALA A 164 -8.03 0.45 -26.84
N ALA A 165 -7.26 1.28 -27.54
CA ALA A 165 -5.79 1.21 -27.54
C ALA A 165 -5.20 1.57 -26.17
N ALA A 166 -5.78 2.56 -25.46
CA ALA A 166 -5.36 2.92 -24.12
C ALA A 166 -5.56 1.77 -23.11
N LEU A 167 -6.69 1.08 -23.16
CA LEU A 167 -6.96 -0.08 -22.31
C LEU A 167 -6.01 -1.24 -22.63
N THR A 168 -5.73 -1.50 -23.91
CA THR A 168 -4.76 -2.51 -24.34
C THR A 168 -3.36 -2.19 -23.82
N GLU A 169 -2.92 -0.94 -23.95
CA GLU A 169 -1.60 -0.50 -23.46
C GLU A 169 -1.52 -0.52 -21.93
N ALA A 170 -2.59 -0.12 -21.22
CA ALA A 170 -2.65 -0.23 -19.77
C ALA A 170 -2.46 -1.67 -19.29
N GLY A 171 -3.15 -2.63 -19.94
CA GLY A 171 -2.95 -4.06 -19.67
C GLY A 171 -1.53 -4.52 -19.98
N ALA A 172 -0.91 -4.04 -21.06
CA ALA A 172 0.48 -4.35 -21.41
C ALA A 172 1.45 -3.81 -20.35
N ARG A 173 1.25 -2.58 -19.85
CA ARG A 173 2.04 -1.99 -18.74
C ARG A 173 1.87 -2.81 -17.46
N GLY A 174 0.64 -3.23 -17.14
CA GLY A 174 0.38 -4.12 -16.00
C GLY A 174 1.19 -5.43 -16.07
N ARG A 175 1.27 -6.08 -17.26
CA ARG A 175 2.10 -7.27 -17.44
C ARG A 175 3.59 -6.98 -17.31
N ARG A 176 4.09 -5.85 -17.86
CA ARG A 176 5.50 -5.47 -17.70
C ARG A 176 5.83 -5.20 -16.23
N LEU A 177 4.94 -4.52 -15.51
CA LEU A 177 5.07 -4.33 -14.06
C LEU A 177 5.15 -5.67 -13.31
N ALA A 178 4.27 -6.62 -13.64
CA ALA A 178 4.30 -7.96 -13.06
C ALA A 178 5.63 -8.67 -13.32
N ASN A 179 6.17 -8.59 -14.54
CA ASN A 179 7.46 -9.19 -14.90
C ASN A 179 8.62 -8.58 -14.09
N MET A 180 8.63 -7.25 -13.89
CA MET A 180 9.64 -6.58 -13.06
C MET A 180 9.55 -7.01 -11.59
N ILE A 181 8.33 -7.12 -11.05
CA ILE A 181 8.10 -7.65 -9.70
C ILE A 181 8.58 -9.11 -9.61
N SER A 182 8.25 -9.97 -10.57
CA SER A 182 8.71 -11.36 -10.60
C SER A 182 10.24 -11.45 -10.63
N GLY A 183 10.89 -10.58 -11.40
CA GLY A 183 12.36 -10.47 -11.42
C GLY A 183 12.95 -10.04 -10.07
N LEU A 184 12.27 -9.12 -9.36
CA LEU A 184 12.62 -8.73 -8.01
C LEU A 184 12.49 -9.92 -7.04
N LEU A 185 11.40 -10.66 -7.09
CA LEU A 185 11.16 -11.84 -6.25
C LEU A 185 12.19 -12.95 -6.52
N ALA A 186 12.66 -13.09 -7.74
CA ALA A 186 13.70 -14.06 -8.11
C ALA A 186 15.05 -13.80 -7.42
N THR A 187 15.29 -12.62 -6.85
CA THR A 187 16.44 -12.34 -5.99
C THR A 187 16.33 -12.96 -4.60
N GLY A 188 15.17 -13.48 -4.25
CA GLY A 188 14.81 -13.96 -2.91
C GLY A 188 14.20 -12.90 -2.03
N ALA A 189 14.15 -11.63 -2.44
CA ALA A 189 13.48 -10.57 -1.70
C ALA A 189 11.97 -10.81 -1.63
N ARG A 190 11.33 -10.30 -0.58
CA ARG A 190 9.88 -10.36 -0.42
C ARG A 190 9.25 -9.02 -0.72
N ALA A 191 8.04 -9.02 -1.28
CA ALA A 191 7.38 -7.80 -1.70
C ALA A 191 5.96 -7.66 -1.16
N ILE A 192 5.57 -6.43 -0.83
CA ILE A 192 4.18 -6.02 -0.72
C ILE A 192 3.86 -5.14 -1.91
N VAL A 193 2.99 -5.63 -2.78
CA VAL A 193 2.57 -4.95 -3.99
C VAL A 193 1.21 -4.31 -3.73
N VAL A 194 1.13 -3.02 -3.96
CA VAL A 194 -0.08 -2.22 -3.75
C VAL A 194 -0.60 -1.78 -5.12
N THR A 195 -1.86 -2.03 -5.41
CA THR A 195 -2.49 -1.57 -6.65
C THR A 195 -2.57 -0.04 -6.68
N VAL A 196 -2.64 0.54 -7.88
CA VAL A 196 -2.88 1.98 -8.03
C VAL A 196 -4.28 2.31 -7.54
N PRO A 197 -4.46 3.35 -6.70
CA PRO A 197 -5.78 3.81 -6.26
C PRO A 197 -6.72 4.11 -7.43
N ASP A 198 -8.02 3.90 -7.24
CA ASP A 198 -9.03 4.24 -8.27
C ASP A 198 -9.17 5.75 -8.40
N LEU A 199 -8.54 6.31 -9.44
CA LEU A 199 -8.51 7.75 -9.70
C LEU A 199 -9.85 8.34 -10.13
N GLN A 200 -10.88 7.53 -10.42
CA GLN A 200 -12.20 8.07 -10.80
C GLN A 200 -12.82 8.94 -9.70
N TYR A 201 -12.44 8.69 -8.44
CA TYR A 201 -12.93 9.44 -7.29
C TYR A 201 -12.08 10.67 -6.95
N SER A 202 -11.00 10.92 -7.70
CA SER A 202 -10.08 12.02 -7.42
C SER A 202 -10.67 13.38 -7.82
N PRO A 203 -10.25 14.47 -7.15
CA PRO A 203 -10.56 15.83 -7.60
C PRO A 203 -10.08 16.09 -9.03
N TYR A 204 -8.98 15.45 -9.46
CA TYR A 204 -8.52 15.48 -10.86
C TYR A 204 -9.59 14.92 -11.81
N ALA A 205 -10.13 13.73 -11.54
CA ALA A 205 -11.18 13.14 -12.37
C ALA A 205 -12.43 14.02 -12.45
N LYS A 206 -12.82 14.62 -11.33
CA LYS A 206 -13.96 15.55 -11.26
C LYS A 206 -13.70 16.79 -12.12
N ALA A 207 -12.51 17.40 -12.04
CA ALA A 207 -12.15 18.56 -12.86
C ALA A 207 -12.10 18.19 -14.35
N GLN A 208 -11.55 17.04 -14.69
CA GLN A 208 -11.52 16.54 -16.07
C GLN A 208 -12.92 16.25 -16.61
N GLY A 209 -13.84 15.80 -15.76
CA GLY A 209 -15.25 15.55 -16.12
C GLY A 209 -16.00 16.80 -16.62
N LEU A 210 -15.55 18.00 -16.25
CA LEU A 210 -16.11 19.26 -16.74
C LEU A 210 -15.75 19.56 -18.21
N VAL A 211 -14.67 18.98 -18.72
CA VAL A 211 -14.14 19.25 -20.08
C VAL A 211 -14.14 18.00 -20.97
N PHE A 212 -14.24 16.81 -20.38
CA PHE A 212 -14.26 15.53 -21.09
C PHE A 212 -15.25 14.59 -20.41
N ALA A 213 -16.43 14.43 -21.02
CA ALA A 213 -17.50 13.57 -20.50
C ALA A 213 -17.01 12.12 -20.34
N GLY A 214 -17.22 11.53 -19.15
CA GLY A 214 -16.77 10.17 -18.83
C GLY A 214 -15.29 10.06 -18.40
N ALA A 215 -14.63 11.17 -18.07
CA ALA A 215 -13.23 11.18 -17.61
C ALA A 215 -12.98 10.22 -16.44
N GLY A 216 -13.81 10.26 -15.40
CA GLY A 216 -13.68 9.37 -14.25
C GLY A 216 -13.79 7.89 -14.64
N THR A 217 -14.79 7.53 -15.45
CA THR A 217 -14.95 6.16 -15.95
C THR A 217 -13.75 5.70 -16.78
N LEU A 218 -13.20 6.57 -17.63
CA LEU A 218 -12.03 6.23 -18.44
C LEU A 218 -10.80 6.01 -17.57
N LEU A 219 -10.56 6.87 -16.56
CA LEU A 219 -9.47 6.71 -15.59
C LEU A 219 -9.59 5.38 -14.82
N SER A 220 -10.80 5.04 -14.38
CA SER A 220 -11.06 3.76 -13.70
C SER A 220 -10.84 2.55 -14.62
N ASP A 221 -11.32 2.58 -15.87
CA ASP A 221 -11.11 1.46 -16.80
C ASP A 221 -9.62 1.24 -17.12
N ILE A 222 -8.85 2.31 -17.30
CA ILE A 222 -7.40 2.24 -17.52
C ILE A 222 -6.72 1.66 -16.28
N GLY A 223 -7.08 2.13 -15.08
CA GLY A 223 -6.58 1.62 -13.81
C GLY A 223 -6.91 0.15 -13.60
N TYR A 224 -8.14 -0.25 -13.88
CA TYR A 224 -8.58 -1.65 -13.79
C TYR A 224 -7.80 -2.56 -14.74
N ALA A 225 -7.58 -2.12 -16.00
CA ALA A 225 -6.80 -2.89 -16.97
C ALA A 225 -5.34 -3.05 -16.51
N LEU A 226 -4.72 -2.01 -15.97
CA LEU A 226 -3.36 -2.04 -15.44
C LEU A 226 -3.26 -2.95 -14.22
N ASN A 227 -4.04 -2.67 -13.17
CA ASN A 227 -4.03 -3.41 -11.90
C ASN A 227 -4.40 -4.88 -12.11
N GLY A 228 -5.41 -5.17 -12.95
CA GLY A 228 -5.86 -6.52 -13.25
C GLY A 228 -4.76 -7.36 -13.91
N ASN A 229 -4.07 -6.81 -14.90
CA ASN A 229 -2.97 -7.52 -15.57
C ASN A 229 -1.73 -7.64 -14.67
N MET A 230 -1.44 -6.66 -13.81
CA MET A 230 -0.37 -6.77 -12.85
C MET A 230 -0.63 -7.94 -11.89
N ARG A 231 -1.75 -7.93 -11.18
CA ARG A 231 -2.03 -8.91 -10.11
C ARG A 231 -2.18 -10.36 -10.59
N THR A 232 -2.52 -10.57 -11.87
CA THR A 232 -2.72 -11.91 -12.45
C THR A 232 -1.47 -12.48 -13.12
N ASN A 233 -0.38 -11.71 -13.25
CA ASN A 233 0.82 -12.12 -13.96
C ASN A 233 2.11 -12.09 -13.11
N VAL A 234 2.04 -11.78 -11.81
CA VAL A 234 3.19 -11.87 -10.90
C VAL A 234 3.47 -13.34 -10.59
N GLU A 235 4.72 -13.75 -10.75
CA GLU A 235 5.20 -15.10 -10.47
C GLU A 235 6.39 -15.07 -9.47
N PRO A 236 6.49 -16.00 -8.52
CA PRO A 236 5.53 -17.08 -8.24
C PRO A 236 4.26 -16.56 -7.57
N ASN A 237 3.11 -17.08 -7.98
CA ASN A 237 1.82 -16.72 -7.37
C ASN A 237 1.47 -17.66 -6.20
N ASP A 238 2.31 -17.68 -5.18
CA ASP A 238 2.25 -18.65 -4.07
C ASP A 238 1.92 -18.00 -2.71
N GLY A 239 1.81 -16.66 -2.66
CA GLY A 239 1.55 -15.90 -1.43
C GLY A 239 2.66 -16.00 -0.37
N ARG A 240 3.80 -16.63 -0.69
CA ARG A 240 4.94 -16.78 0.24
C ARG A 240 6.03 -15.76 -0.01
N HIS A 241 6.11 -15.23 -1.22
CA HIS A 241 7.15 -14.29 -1.63
C HIS A 241 6.61 -12.88 -1.77
N TRP A 242 5.28 -12.74 -1.94
CA TRP A 242 4.67 -11.44 -2.04
C TRP A 242 3.24 -11.39 -1.50
N GLY A 243 2.84 -10.22 -1.01
CA GLY A 243 1.48 -9.92 -0.57
C GLY A 243 0.85 -8.85 -1.45
N LEU A 244 -0.43 -9.00 -1.77
CA LEU A 244 -1.20 -8.04 -2.56
C LEU A 244 -2.10 -7.20 -1.66
N VAL A 245 -2.07 -5.87 -1.85
CA VAL A 245 -2.97 -4.90 -1.24
C VAL A 245 -3.75 -4.16 -2.33
N LEU A 246 -5.07 -4.21 -2.25
CA LEU A 246 -5.99 -3.63 -3.23
C LEU A 246 -6.34 -2.18 -2.84
N ALA A 247 -5.45 -1.24 -3.13
CA ALA A 247 -5.69 0.17 -2.83
C ALA A 247 -6.81 0.78 -3.70
N ASP A 248 -7.02 0.26 -4.91
CA ASP A 248 -8.18 0.58 -5.76
C ASP A 248 -9.51 0.27 -5.03
N ASP A 249 -9.66 -0.92 -4.46
CA ASP A 249 -10.85 -1.31 -3.71
C ASP A 249 -11.01 -0.52 -2.41
N ILE A 250 -9.92 -0.26 -1.70
CA ILE A 250 -9.92 0.56 -0.47
C ILE A 250 -10.43 1.97 -0.77
N VAL A 251 -9.87 2.63 -1.78
CA VAL A 251 -10.27 3.98 -2.18
C VAL A 251 -11.72 4.01 -2.67
N ALA A 252 -12.13 3.02 -3.47
CA ALA A 252 -13.51 2.89 -3.91
C ALA A 252 -14.49 2.71 -2.75
N ALA A 253 -14.13 1.91 -1.73
CA ALA A 253 -14.94 1.73 -0.53
C ALA A 253 -15.06 3.04 0.28
N MET A 254 -13.95 3.75 0.47
CA MET A 254 -13.92 5.03 1.17
C MET A 254 -14.76 6.09 0.44
N ALA A 255 -14.71 6.13 -0.87
CA ALA A 255 -15.48 7.07 -1.68
C ALA A 255 -16.98 6.78 -1.68
N ARG A 256 -17.38 5.49 -1.67
CA ARG A 256 -18.79 5.07 -1.67
C ARG A 256 -19.45 5.13 -0.30
N LEU A 257 -18.69 4.97 0.77
CA LEU A 257 -19.16 4.95 2.16
C LEU A 257 -18.34 5.91 3.03
N PRO A 258 -18.29 7.21 2.68
CA PRO A 258 -17.35 8.15 3.30
C PRO A 258 -17.51 8.24 4.84
N THR A 259 -18.73 8.24 5.34
CA THR A 259 -18.98 8.35 6.79
C THR A 259 -18.54 7.14 7.61
N ALA A 260 -18.27 6.00 6.96
CA ALA A 260 -17.71 4.82 7.62
C ALA A 260 -16.17 4.91 7.77
N PHE A 261 -15.53 5.81 7.04
CA PHE A 261 -14.08 5.89 6.93
C PHE A 261 -13.51 7.26 7.29
N LEU A 262 -14.24 8.33 7.03
CA LEU A 262 -13.81 9.71 7.22
C LEU A 262 -14.68 10.41 8.28
N THR A 263 -14.09 11.36 8.96
CA THR A 263 -14.84 12.20 9.93
C THR A 263 -15.74 13.19 9.17
N SER A 264 -16.95 13.42 9.67
CA SER A 264 -17.87 14.40 9.09
C SER A 264 -17.41 15.84 9.38
N PRO A 265 -17.49 16.77 8.40
CA PRO A 265 -17.99 16.61 7.04
C PRO A 265 -16.97 15.90 6.12
N ALA A 266 -17.33 14.71 5.63
CA ALA A 266 -16.45 13.90 4.78
C ALA A 266 -16.43 14.41 3.34
N SER A 267 -15.25 14.48 2.72
CA SER A 267 -15.06 14.84 1.32
C SER A 267 -14.25 13.78 0.58
N VAL A 268 -14.75 13.34 -0.57
CA VAL A 268 -14.15 12.29 -1.39
C VAL A 268 -13.74 12.75 -2.78
N ASP A 269 -14.11 13.96 -3.18
CA ASP A 269 -13.90 14.51 -4.52
C ASP A 269 -13.43 15.97 -4.52
N ILE A 270 -13.01 16.46 -3.35
CA ILE A 270 -12.41 17.78 -3.15
C ILE A 270 -11.05 17.56 -2.49
N ALA A 271 -10.03 18.30 -2.94
CA ALA A 271 -8.72 18.32 -2.34
C ALA A 271 -8.76 18.94 -0.93
N ALA A 272 -8.02 18.36 0.01
CA ALA A 272 -7.89 18.93 1.34
C ALA A 272 -7.10 20.24 1.32
N CYS A 273 -6.17 20.40 0.38
CA CYS A 273 -5.28 21.55 0.30
C CYS A 273 -5.58 22.47 -0.88
N THR A 274 -5.26 23.75 -0.68
CA THR A 274 -5.33 24.79 -1.73
C THR A 274 -4.08 24.83 -2.60
N THR A 275 -3.02 24.11 -2.24
CA THR A 275 -1.75 24.06 -2.97
C THR A 275 -1.85 23.22 -4.23
N ALA A 276 -1.05 23.59 -5.25
CA ALA A 276 -0.98 22.84 -6.50
C ALA A 276 -0.31 21.45 -6.36
N SER A 277 0.39 21.21 -5.25
CA SER A 277 1.09 19.95 -4.97
C SER A 277 0.92 19.53 -3.52
N ALA A 278 0.66 18.24 -3.31
CA ALA A 278 0.53 17.65 -1.97
C ALA A 278 1.81 17.77 -1.13
N ILE A 279 2.98 17.96 -1.74
CA ILE A 279 4.22 18.18 -0.99
C ILE A 279 4.15 19.43 -0.09
N ASP A 280 3.41 20.45 -0.54
CA ASP A 280 3.20 21.70 0.16
C ASP A 280 1.94 21.69 1.06
N CYS A 281 1.19 20.59 1.02
CA CYS A 281 -0.02 20.43 1.80
C CYS A 281 0.33 20.19 3.27
N ARG A 282 -0.09 21.10 4.15
CA ARG A 282 0.29 21.03 5.57
C ARG A 282 -0.75 21.60 6.52
N LEU A 283 -0.76 21.04 7.72
CA LEU A 283 -1.35 21.70 8.88
C LEU A 283 -0.48 22.90 9.27
N THR A 284 -1.10 23.84 9.95
CA THR A 284 -0.40 24.97 10.56
C THR A 284 0.71 24.46 11.48
N ASP A 285 1.90 24.99 11.37
CA ASP A 285 2.90 24.98 12.42
C ASP A 285 2.93 26.37 13.08
N ASP A 286 3.76 26.54 14.12
CA ASP A 286 3.85 27.78 14.90
C ASP A 286 4.28 29.00 14.06
N SER A 287 4.76 28.79 12.85
CA SER A 287 5.32 29.82 11.98
C SER A 287 4.66 29.92 10.60
N LEU A 288 3.84 28.93 10.21
CA LEU A 288 3.31 28.81 8.85
C LEU A 288 1.78 28.73 8.86
N THR A 289 1.18 29.40 7.89
CA THR A 289 -0.27 29.30 7.65
C THR A 289 -0.63 27.89 7.16
N SER A 290 -1.74 27.34 7.64
CA SER A 290 -2.32 26.12 7.08
C SER A 290 -2.64 26.29 5.60
N THR A 291 -2.36 25.26 4.82
CA THR A 291 -2.74 25.20 3.40
C THR A 291 -4.03 24.39 3.17
N LEU A 292 -4.69 23.95 4.25
CA LEU A 292 -5.95 23.24 4.16
C LEU A 292 -7.08 24.18 3.73
N VAL A 293 -8.02 23.68 2.96
CA VAL A 293 -9.28 24.36 2.68
C VAL A 293 -10.11 24.46 3.97
N THR A 294 -10.99 25.46 4.05
CA THR A 294 -11.84 25.66 5.22
C THR A 294 -12.65 24.40 5.55
N GLY A 295 -12.56 23.94 6.79
CA GLY A 295 -13.23 22.72 7.28
C GLY A 295 -12.49 21.42 6.98
N ALA A 296 -11.38 21.45 6.24
CA ALA A 296 -10.55 20.27 6.05
C ALA A 296 -9.69 19.98 7.28
N SER A 297 -9.43 18.69 7.48
CA SER A 297 -8.52 18.17 8.49
C SER A 297 -7.83 16.91 7.97
N THR A 298 -6.99 16.30 8.77
CA THR A 298 -6.24 15.10 8.42
C THR A 298 -7.11 13.87 8.13
N ASN A 299 -8.36 13.88 8.59
CA ASN A 299 -9.27 12.73 8.55
C ASN A 299 -10.65 13.03 7.93
N THR A 300 -10.83 14.20 7.29
CA THR A 300 -12.08 14.56 6.63
C THR A 300 -12.04 14.38 5.11
N HIS A 301 -10.87 14.33 4.50
CA HIS A 301 -10.70 14.30 3.05
C HIS A 301 -9.96 13.04 2.59
N LEU A 302 -10.49 12.41 1.53
CA LEU A 302 -9.88 11.25 0.91
C LEU A 302 -8.57 11.62 0.19
N TRP A 303 -8.47 12.82 -0.36
CA TRP A 303 -7.37 13.32 -1.17
C TRP A 303 -6.71 14.55 -0.55
N ALA A 304 -5.39 14.57 -0.55
CA ALA A 304 -4.62 15.72 -0.09
C ALA A 304 -4.62 16.85 -1.12
N ASP A 305 -4.39 16.52 -2.39
CA ASP A 305 -4.49 17.42 -3.53
C ASP A 305 -5.42 16.85 -4.63
N ASP A 306 -5.14 17.12 -5.91
CA ASP A 306 -5.99 16.68 -7.01
C ASP A 306 -5.93 15.15 -7.25
N ARG A 307 -4.89 14.44 -6.82
CA ARG A 307 -4.65 13.02 -7.11
C ARG A 307 -3.93 12.22 -6.03
N HIS A 308 -3.32 12.87 -5.05
CA HIS A 308 -2.59 12.18 -3.99
C HIS A 308 -3.45 11.95 -2.76
N LEU A 309 -3.26 10.78 -2.16
CA LEU A 309 -4.08 10.31 -1.05
C LEU A 309 -3.92 11.14 0.21
N GLY A 310 -5.01 11.33 0.93
CA GLY A 310 -5.02 11.87 2.29
C GLY A 310 -4.50 10.85 3.33
N PRO A 311 -4.21 11.32 4.57
CA PRO A 311 -3.63 10.47 5.61
C PRO A 311 -4.46 9.25 5.99
N ASP A 312 -5.79 9.35 6.03
CA ASP A 312 -6.66 8.21 6.35
C ASP A 312 -6.60 7.12 5.30
N ALA A 313 -6.51 7.48 4.01
CA ALA A 313 -6.32 6.50 2.94
C ALA A 313 -4.96 5.80 3.06
N HIS A 314 -3.88 6.55 3.29
CA HIS A 314 -2.57 5.97 3.58
C HIS A 314 -2.58 5.07 4.80
N GLY A 315 -3.26 5.47 5.88
CA GLY A 315 -3.39 4.69 7.10
C GLY A 315 -4.09 3.35 6.87
N ARG A 316 -5.16 3.33 6.08
CA ARG A 316 -5.90 2.09 5.74
C ARG A 316 -5.11 1.17 4.82
N ILE A 317 -4.45 1.73 3.81
CA ILE A 317 -3.53 0.97 2.97
C ILE A 317 -2.40 0.40 3.83
N GLY A 318 -1.82 1.20 4.73
CA GLY A 318 -0.79 0.78 5.68
C GLY A 318 -1.22 -0.37 6.59
N GLN A 319 -2.46 -0.36 7.10
CA GLN A 319 -3.03 -1.46 7.88
C GLN A 319 -3.10 -2.77 7.07
N GLN A 320 -3.52 -2.69 5.80
CA GLN A 320 -3.56 -3.88 4.93
C GLN A 320 -2.14 -4.34 4.54
N VAL A 321 -1.22 -3.42 4.30
CA VAL A 321 0.21 -3.73 4.08
C VAL A 321 0.78 -4.50 5.28
N LEU A 322 0.53 -4.04 6.50
CA LEU A 322 0.94 -4.74 7.71
C LEU A 322 0.27 -6.10 7.85
N SER A 323 -1.03 -6.19 7.59
CA SER A 323 -1.75 -7.46 7.64
C SER A 323 -1.15 -8.48 6.67
N ARG A 324 -0.75 -8.07 5.47
CA ARG A 324 -0.09 -8.96 4.50
C ARG A 324 1.33 -9.34 4.93
N ALA A 325 2.09 -8.40 5.46
CA ALA A 325 3.46 -8.65 5.90
C ALA A 325 3.56 -9.57 7.13
N ILE A 326 2.53 -9.59 8.00
CA ILE A 326 2.56 -10.33 9.27
C ILE A 326 1.83 -11.66 9.18
N ASN A 327 0.67 -11.69 8.52
CA ASN A 327 -0.25 -12.82 8.54
C ASN A 327 -0.14 -13.73 7.31
N ASN A 328 0.41 -13.25 6.21
CA ASN A 328 0.86 -14.14 5.15
C ASN A 328 2.20 -14.74 5.57
N PRO A 329 2.51 -15.97 5.18
CA PRO A 329 3.83 -16.53 5.41
C PRO A 329 4.86 -15.90 4.46
N LEU A 330 4.91 -14.56 4.51
CA LEU A 330 5.97 -13.82 3.83
C LEU A 330 7.29 -14.08 4.53
#